data_2817b343fc86ad7498257755115c992a
#
_entry.id   2817b343fc86ad7498257755115c992a
#
_cell.length_a   1.000
_cell.length_b   1.000
_cell.length_c   1.000
_cell.angle_alpha   90.00
_cell.angle_beta   90.00
_cell.angle_gamma   90.00
#
_symmetry.space_group_name_H-M   'P 1'
#
loop_
_entity.id
_entity.type
_entity.pdbx_description
1 polymer ?
#
loop_
_entity_poly.entity_id
_entity_poly.type
_entity_poly.pdbx_seq_one_letter_code
_entity_poly.pdbx_strand_id
1 'polypeptide(L)'
;MSEEQHDAQRSLLGAWALGACPPREAAELEQHLRDCPECAREAARLRDAAGWLSLDEPLDQPGSLRQQVLDWCLARRPAELPVPAWGMPYTAETAKLDALLRDLGPEEWQEVAELPWHGGTERLRPAEVLGRLTAVDGVLALALGLPDPVPATAAAPVPPAERRVPPQETAVPAPRVPPQGGPYTALTARAARLLADQSGLPPQSVRSRWRRQTHDLVRGAALAPQGSAPVDLGFAVLPLRDAFVDRALECYVHGEDVARAVAYPYDPPAPQHLRQMVELVVRLLPRALAGLRAARPEHAGRPGAPAGSPTTDGAVGGRRLRLVVDGPAAGEWLVPLDGPEAGPPGGEPVASMVLDGLELCQLAAAHRDPDRLPVGEHGDRAAVREVLHALPLLSRP
;
A
#
# COMPACT_ATOMS: atom_id res chain seq x y z
N MET A 1 22.93 35.32 68.19
CA MET A 1 21.53 35.52 67.74
C MET A 1 20.64 34.67 68.68
N SER A 2 19.58 35.25 69.21
CA SER A 2 18.64 34.48 70.05
C SER A 2 17.80 33.53 69.18
N GLU A 3 17.29 32.44 69.78
CA GLU A 3 16.43 31.50 69.08
C GLU A 3 15.17 32.19 68.51
N GLU A 4 14.62 33.13 69.21
CA GLU A 4 13.49 33.97 68.75
C GLU A 4 13.83 34.79 67.50
N GLN A 5 15.05 35.33 67.42
CA GLN A 5 15.52 36.08 66.23
C GLN A 5 15.73 35.15 65.02
N HIS A 6 16.20 33.94 65.27
CA HIS A 6 16.35 32.94 64.22
C HIS A 6 14.99 32.52 63.64
N ASP A 7 14.00 32.23 64.47
CA ASP A 7 12.66 31.86 64.05
C ASP A 7 11.94 33.00 63.31
N ALA A 8 12.14 34.24 63.76
CA ALA A 8 11.62 35.44 63.06
C ALA A 8 12.17 35.53 61.64
N GLN A 9 13.49 35.36 61.45
CA GLN A 9 14.13 35.37 60.13
C GLN A 9 13.65 34.16 59.26
N ARG A 10 13.50 33.00 59.85
CA ARG A 10 13.02 31.82 59.15
C ARG A 10 11.58 32.00 58.63
N SER A 11 10.70 32.69 59.38
CA SER A 11 9.33 32.96 58.94
C SER A 11 9.23 33.88 57.72
N LEU A 12 10.26 34.67 57.42
CA LEU A 12 10.33 35.56 56.27
C LEU A 12 10.82 34.88 54.98
N LEU A 13 11.39 33.69 55.06
CA LEU A 13 12.00 33.00 53.92
C LEU A 13 11.08 32.85 52.72
N GLY A 14 9.81 32.51 52.94
CA GLY A 14 8.79 32.37 51.91
C GLY A 14 8.48 33.67 51.18
N ALA A 15 8.24 34.73 51.95
CA ALA A 15 7.98 36.07 51.39
C ALA A 15 9.19 36.63 50.62
N TRP A 16 10.40 36.38 51.14
CA TRP A 16 11.64 36.79 50.46
C TRP A 16 11.85 36.02 49.16
N ALA A 17 11.59 34.71 49.14
CA ALA A 17 11.70 33.89 47.93
C ALA A 17 10.79 34.38 46.78
N LEU A 18 9.61 34.93 47.15
CA LEU A 18 8.63 35.50 46.22
C LEU A 18 8.86 36.99 45.93
N GLY A 19 9.93 37.59 46.45
CA GLY A 19 10.19 39.02 46.29
C GLY A 19 9.20 39.94 47.01
N ALA A 20 8.45 39.42 47.97
CA ALA A 20 7.39 40.12 48.70
C ALA A 20 7.85 40.75 50.05
N CYS A 21 9.15 40.65 50.41
CA CYS A 21 9.69 41.26 51.62
C CYS A 21 9.94 42.74 51.42
N PRO A 22 9.66 43.59 52.42
CA PRO A 22 10.14 45.00 52.42
C PRO A 22 11.67 45.05 52.30
N PRO A 23 12.25 46.08 51.64
CA PRO A 23 13.69 46.13 51.39
C PRO A 23 14.58 46.03 52.62
N ARG A 24 14.13 46.58 53.78
CA ARG A 24 14.85 46.49 55.06
C ARG A 24 14.89 45.06 55.59
N GLU A 25 13.76 44.38 55.63
CA GLU A 25 13.64 43.00 56.10
C GLU A 25 14.39 42.04 55.19
N ALA A 26 14.34 42.23 53.86
CA ALA A 26 15.10 41.48 52.92
C ALA A 26 16.63 41.59 53.15
N ALA A 27 17.13 42.80 53.40
CA ALA A 27 18.54 43.03 53.69
C ALA A 27 19.02 42.37 54.99
N GLU A 28 18.18 42.44 56.04
CA GLU A 28 18.46 41.79 57.34
C GLU A 28 18.45 40.25 57.19
N LEU A 29 17.50 39.70 56.46
CA LEU A 29 17.43 38.28 56.14
C LEU A 29 18.63 37.82 55.29
N GLU A 30 19.02 38.59 54.27
CA GLU A 30 20.19 38.28 53.45
C GLU A 30 21.51 38.28 54.23
N GLN A 31 21.60 39.14 55.26
CA GLN A 31 22.72 39.06 56.17
C GLN A 31 22.68 37.80 56.99
N HIS A 32 21.51 37.42 57.51
CA HIS A 32 21.33 36.15 58.26
C HIS A 32 21.65 34.91 57.43
N LEU A 33 21.25 34.90 56.13
CA LEU A 33 21.51 33.77 55.21
C LEU A 33 23.02 33.57 54.95
N ARG A 34 23.84 34.57 55.11
CA ARG A 34 25.34 34.45 55.05
C ARG A 34 25.90 33.71 56.22
N ASP A 35 25.28 33.85 57.41
CA ASP A 35 25.78 33.32 58.66
C ASP A 35 25.12 32.02 59.11
N CYS A 36 23.94 31.68 58.51
CA CYS A 36 23.18 30.50 58.86
C CYS A 36 23.04 29.53 57.68
N PRO A 37 23.78 28.40 57.66
CA PRO A 37 23.73 27.45 56.54
C PRO A 37 22.37 26.72 56.42
N GLU A 38 21.63 26.60 57.49
CA GLU A 38 20.31 25.94 57.49
C GLU A 38 19.26 26.78 56.78
N CYS A 39 19.14 28.08 57.18
CA CYS A 39 18.25 29.02 56.50
C CYS A 39 18.63 29.27 55.07
N ALA A 40 19.94 29.28 54.76
CA ALA A 40 20.42 29.42 53.36
C ALA A 40 19.98 28.27 52.46
N ARG A 41 20.01 27.02 52.99
CA ARG A 41 19.50 25.86 52.24
C ARG A 41 18.00 25.90 52.03
N GLU A 42 17.24 26.32 53.05
CA GLU A 42 15.79 26.48 52.96
C GLU A 42 15.42 27.63 52.01
N ALA A 43 16.13 28.77 52.08
CA ALA A 43 15.96 29.87 51.14
C ALA A 43 16.19 29.48 49.69
N ALA A 44 17.23 28.64 49.41
CA ALA A 44 17.49 28.14 48.08
C ALA A 44 16.34 27.26 47.55
N ARG A 45 15.83 26.34 48.38
CA ARG A 45 14.68 25.48 48.01
C ARG A 45 13.41 26.32 47.73
N LEU A 46 13.12 27.29 48.56
CA LEU A 46 11.95 28.16 48.39
C LEU A 46 12.10 29.05 47.16
N ARG A 47 13.31 29.54 46.85
CA ARG A 47 13.56 30.31 45.63
C ARG A 47 13.42 29.45 44.36
N ASP A 48 13.90 28.21 44.39
CA ASP A 48 13.69 27.27 43.31
C ASP A 48 12.20 27.03 43.09
N ALA A 49 11.43 26.79 44.18
CA ALA A 49 10.00 26.59 44.09
C ALA A 49 9.27 27.85 43.61
N ALA A 50 9.67 29.05 44.08
CA ALA A 50 9.10 30.32 43.66
C ALA A 50 9.40 30.59 42.14
N GLY A 51 10.57 30.17 41.66
CA GLY A 51 10.91 30.24 40.21
C GLY A 51 9.91 29.47 39.33
N TRP A 52 9.31 28.38 39.84
CA TRP A 52 8.24 27.67 39.16
C TRP A 52 6.88 28.39 39.21
N LEU A 53 6.69 29.30 40.14
CA LEU A 53 5.43 30.04 40.36
C LEU A 53 5.51 31.47 39.84
N SER A 54 6.70 32.00 39.55
CA SER A 54 6.87 33.39 39.13
C SER A 54 6.41 33.55 37.66
N LEU A 55 5.36 34.32 37.50
CA LEU A 55 4.77 34.68 36.21
C LEU A 55 5.54 35.84 35.51
N ASP A 56 6.71 36.26 36.02
CA ASP A 56 7.50 37.37 35.49
C ASP A 56 8.30 36.97 34.24
N GLU A 57 8.43 35.70 33.93
CA GLU A 57 8.81 35.32 32.58
C GLU A 57 7.62 35.53 31.65
N PRO A 58 7.74 36.36 30.62
CA PRO A 58 6.65 36.49 29.65
C PRO A 58 6.34 35.12 29.11
N LEU A 59 5.07 34.70 29.23
CA LEU A 59 4.53 33.47 28.60
C LEU A 59 4.74 33.50 27.09
N ASP A 60 5.08 34.64 26.53
CA ASP A 60 5.59 34.79 25.17
C ASP A 60 7.00 34.24 25.10
N GLN A 61 7.10 33.03 24.58
CA GLN A 61 8.37 32.39 24.29
C GLN A 61 9.24 33.34 23.43
N PRO A 62 10.55 33.46 23.69
CA PRO A 62 11.46 34.21 22.82
C PRO A 62 11.23 33.76 21.39
N GLY A 63 10.98 34.66 20.44
CA GLY A 63 10.71 34.34 19.04
C GLY A 63 11.75 33.42 18.44
N SER A 64 13.01 33.51 18.91
CA SER A 64 14.11 32.61 18.57
C SER A 64 13.89 31.15 19.04
N LEU A 65 13.29 30.91 20.21
CA LEU A 65 13.04 29.56 20.73
C LEU A 65 11.98 28.87 19.88
N ARG A 66 10.92 29.58 19.53
CA ARG A 66 9.89 29.05 18.61
C ARG A 66 10.50 28.61 17.28
N GLN A 67 11.35 29.46 16.68
CA GLN A 67 12.02 29.12 15.43
C GLN A 67 12.96 27.93 15.60
N GLN A 68 13.74 27.86 16.67
CA GLN A 68 14.64 26.74 16.95
C GLN A 68 13.87 25.44 17.13
N VAL A 69 12.74 25.44 17.84
CA VAL A 69 11.89 24.25 18.01
C VAL A 69 11.28 23.83 16.67
N LEU A 70 10.78 24.80 15.88
CA LEU A 70 10.25 24.50 14.54
C LEU A 70 11.33 23.92 13.63
N ASP A 71 12.51 24.53 13.57
CA ASP A 71 13.64 24.07 12.76
C ASP A 71 14.09 22.68 13.22
N TRP A 72 14.13 22.42 14.52
CA TRP A 72 14.47 21.11 15.09
C TRP A 72 13.41 20.04 14.75
N CYS A 73 12.11 20.37 14.81
CA CYS A 73 11.02 19.49 14.43
C CYS A 73 11.03 19.22 12.92
N LEU A 74 11.20 20.27 12.10
CA LEU A 74 11.25 20.17 10.64
C LEU A 74 12.45 19.36 10.16
N ALA A 75 13.62 19.53 10.81
CA ALA A 75 14.81 18.74 10.50
C ALA A 75 14.65 17.24 10.79
N ARG A 76 13.76 16.87 11.71
CA ARG A 76 13.46 15.48 12.08
C ARG A 76 12.22 14.92 11.40
N ARG A 77 11.31 15.76 10.98
CA ARG A 77 10.13 15.38 10.22
C ARG A 77 10.49 15.52 8.73
N PRO A 78 10.56 14.42 7.98
CA PRO A 78 10.73 14.52 6.54
C PRO A 78 9.61 15.39 5.97
N ALA A 79 9.94 16.29 5.05
CA ALA A 79 8.95 17.08 4.34
C ALA A 79 7.94 16.11 3.70
N GLU A 80 6.67 16.21 4.07
CA GLU A 80 5.61 15.49 3.40
C GLU A 80 5.39 16.14 2.04
N LEU A 81 5.88 15.47 1.00
CA LEU A 81 5.52 15.83 -0.37
C LEU A 81 4.07 15.39 -0.61
N PRO A 82 3.24 16.23 -1.23
CA PRO A 82 1.87 15.85 -1.54
C PRO A 82 1.86 14.66 -2.50
N VAL A 83 1.24 13.57 -2.08
CA VAL A 83 1.08 12.38 -2.93
C VAL A 83 0.08 12.71 -4.04
N PRO A 84 0.39 12.43 -5.31
CA PRO A 84 -0.56 12.64 -6.40
C PRO A 84 -1.83 11.80 -6.20
N ALA A 85 -2.97 12.29 -6.71
CA ALA A 85 -4.25 11.62 -6.56
C ALA A 85 -4.24 10.15 -7.01
N TRP A 86 -3.47 9.83 -8.07
CA TRP A 86 -3.29 8.46 -8.57
C TRP A 86 -2.41 7.57 -7.66
N GLY A 87 -1.60 8.15 -6.79
CA GLY A 87 -0.79 7.42 -5.80
C GLY A 87 -1.52 7.15 -4.48
N MET A 88 -2.64 7.85 -4.24
CA MET A 88 -3.41 7.72 -2.99
C MET A 88 -3.97 6.32 -2.76
N PRO A 89 -4.52 5.60 -3.75
CA PRO A 89 -4.98 4.23 -3.55
C PRO A 89 -3.89 3.31 -3.01
N TYR A 90 -2.69 3.34 -3.60
CA TYR A 90 -1.56 2.54 -3.14
C TYR A 90 -1.13 2.90 -1.73
N THR A 91 -1.08 4.19 -1.41
CA THR A 91 -0.75 4.67 -0.06
C THR A 91 -1.74 4.15 0.99
N ALA A 92 -3.04 4.19 0.67
CA ALA A 92 -4.10 3.74 1.57
C ALA A 92 -4.08 2.22 1.77
N GLU A 93 -3.97 1.45 0.68
CA GLU A 93 -4.02 -0.01 0.76
C GLU A 93 -2.76 -0.60 1.42
N THR A 94 -1.58 -0.03 1.16
CA THR A 94 -0.35 -0.43 1.86
C THR A 94 -0.38 -0.07 3.34
N ALA A 95 -0.99 1.06 3.73
CA ALA A 95 -1.16 1.42 5.13
C ALA A 95 -2.14 0.48 5.85
N LYS A 96 -3.23 0.10 5.19
CA LYS A 96 -4.22 -0.85 5.71
C LYS A 96 -3.62 -2.25 5.89
N LEU A 97 -2.89 -2.75 4.88
CA LEU A 97 -2.19 -4.02 4.99
C LEU A 97 -1.13 -3.98 6.10
N ASP A 98 -0.37 -2.89 6.24
CA ASP A 98 0.59 -2.74 7.33
C ASP A 98 -0.06 -2.77 8.72
N ALA A 99 -1.26 -2.20 8.85
CA ALA A 99 -2.02 -2.25 10.10
C ALA A 99 -2.39 -3.70 10.47
N LEU A 100 -2.97 -4.46 9.54
CA LEU A 100 -3.24 -5.88 9.72
C LEU A 100 -1.98 -6.65 10.13
N LEU A 101 -0.88 -6.51 9.38
CA LEU A 101 0.36 -7.24 9.62
C LEU A 101 1.05 -6.88 10.95
N ARG A 102 0.81 -5.68 11.48
CA ARG A 102 1.31 -5.26 12.79
C ARG A 102 0.60 -5.99 13.92
N ASP A 103 -0.66 -6.29 13.72
CA ASP A 103 -1.51 -6.90 14.72
C ASP A 103 -1.38 -8.44 14.75
N LEU A 104 -0.73 -9.06 13.74
CA LEU A 104 -0.53 -10.51 13.68
C LEU A 104 0.39 -11.03 14.79
N GLY A 105 -0.10 -12.04 15.50
CA GLY A 105 0.66 -12.85 16.45
C GLY A 105 1.59 -13.87 15.74
N PRO A 106 2.49 -14.52 16.51
CA PRO A 106 3.45 -15.50 15.95
C PRO A 106 2.79 -16.66 15.18
N GLU A 107 1.62 -17.12 15.62
CA GLU A 107 0.87 -18.23 15.01
C GLU A 107 0.24 -17.76 13.70
N GLU A 108 -0.38 -16.58 13.67
CA GLU A 108 -1.02 -16.01 12.49
C GLU A 108 -0.03 -15.73 11.36
N TRP A 109 1.23 -15.42 11.68
CA TRP A 109 2.30 -15.32 10.67
C TRP A 109 2.63 -16.65 9.99
N GLN A 110 2.18 -17.80 10.53
CA GLN A 110 2.35 -19.13 9.94
C GLN A 110 1.11 -19.61 9.17
N GLU A 111 -0.01 -18.91 9.31
CA GLU A 111 -1.22 -19.23 8.55
C GLU A 111 -0.99 -19.09 7.04
N VAL A 112 -1.72 -19.91 6.28
CA VAL A 112 -1.56 -20.00 4.83
C VAL A 112 -2.75 -19.32 4.16
N ALA A 113 -2.50 -18.21 3.50
CA ALA A 113 -3.47 -17.56 2.64
C ALA A 113 -3.55 -18.26 1.28
N GLU A 114 -4.75 -18.38 0.75
CA GLU A 114 -5.01 -18.85 -0.60
C GLU A 114 -5.23 -17.65 -1.52
N LEU A 115 -4.37 -17.53 -2.54
CA LEU A 115 -4.33 -16.43 -3.50
C LEU A 115 -4.83 -16.97 -4.87
N PRO A 116 -6.12 -16.83 -5.17
CA PRO A 116 -6.66 -17.24 -6.47
C PRO A 116 -6.15 -16.33 -7.60
N TRP A 117 -5.92 -16.93 -8.77
CA TRP A 117 -5.70 -16.24 -10.02
C TRP A 117 -6.24 -17.09 -11.17
N HIS A 118 -6.37 -16.56 -12.40
CA HIS A 118 -6.99 -17.28 -13.51
C HIS A 118 -6.32 -18.62 -13.87
N GLY A 119 -5.05 -18.81 -13.53
CA GLY A 119 -4.31 -20.07 -13.78
C GLY A 119 -4.32 -21.05 -12.61
N GLY A 120 -4.93 -20.72 -11.47
CA GLY A 120 -4.99 -21.58 -10.29
C GLY A 120 -5.06 -20.84 -8.96
N THR A 121 -4.52 -21.44 -7.92
CA THR A 121 -4.44 -20.84 -6.58
C THR A 121 -3.03 -21.08 -6.04
N GLU A 122 -2.39 -20.01 -5.56
CA GLU A 122 -1.17 -20.11 -4.79
C GLU A 122 -1.48 -20.14 -3.30
N ARG A 123 -0.57 -20.73 -2.52
CA ARG A 123 -0.70 -20.85 -1.06
C ARG A 123 0.54 -20.29 -0.43
N LEU A 124 0.42 -19.12 0.21
CA LEU A 124 1.54 -18.37 0.75
C LEU A 124 1.26 -17.95 2.19
N ARG A 125 2.32 -17.91 3.01
CA ARG A 125 2.26 -17.26 4.33
C ARG A 125 2.30 -15.74 4.18
N PRO A 126 1.84 -14.98 5.19
CA PRO A 126 1.84 -13.51 5.10
C PRO A 126 3.21 -12.90 4.73
N ALA A 127 4.32 -13.46 5.25
CA ALA A 127 5.66 -12.98 4.89
C ALA A 127 6.02 -13.25 3.42
N GLU A 128 5.56 -14.38 2.85
CA GLU A 128 5.77 -14.74 1.45
C GLU A 128 4.91 -13.85 0.52
N VAL A 129 3.67 -13.52 0.94
CA VAL A 129 2.82 -12.55 0.24
C VAL A 129 3.52 -11.19 0.16
N LEU A 130 4.11 -10.71 1.26
CA LEU A 130 4.90 -9.48 1.26
C LEU A 130 6.12 -9.55 0.35
N GLY A 131 6.83 -10.66 0.34
CA GLY A 131 7.97 -10.87 -0.55
C GLY A 131 7.56 -10.75 -2.01
N ARG A 132 6.42 -11.33 -2.37
CA ARG A 132 5.85 -11.23 -3.70
C ARG A 132 5.46 -9.79 -4.08
N LEU A 133 4.67 -9.12 -3.23
CA LEU A 133 4.32 -7.71 -3.44
C LEU A 133 5.57 -6.86 -3.62
N THR A 134 6.59 -7.05 -2.75
CA THR A 134 7.88 -6.35 -2.83
C THR A 134 8.58 -6.58 -4.16
N ALA A 135 8.61 -7.81 -4.66
CA ALA A 135 9.29 -8.15 -5.91
C ALA A 135 8.64 -7.44 -7.11
N VAL A 136 7.30 -7.42 -7.18
CA VAL A 136 6.56 -6.76 -8.26
C VAL A 136 6.63 -5.24 -8.14
N ASP A 137 6.48 -4.69 -6.94
CA ASP A 137 6.63 -3.26 -6.65
C ASP A 137 8.04 -2.75 -7.00
N GLY A 138 9.04 -3.62 -7.00
CA GLY A 138 10.40 -3.33 -7.46
C GLY A 138 10.47 -2.86 -8.92
N VAL A 139 9.52 -3.24 -9.76
CA VAL A 139 9.44 -2.74 -11.16
C VAL A 139 9.08 -1.25 -11.17
N LEU A 140 8.19 -0.82 -10.28
CA LEU A 140 7.85 0.61 -10.09
C LEU A 140 9.06 1.36 -9.51
N ALA A 141 9.80 0.72 -8.58
CA ALA A 141 11.01 1.31 -8.01
C ALA A 141 12.04 1.62 -9.11
N LEU A 142 12.29 0.67 -10.01
CA LEU A 142 13.18 0.87 -11.15
C LEU A 142 12.73 2.01 -12.07
N ALA A 143 11.43 2.12 -12.36
CA ALA A 143 10.88 3.21 -13.17
C ALA A 143 11.02 4.59 -12.50
N LEU A 144 11.12 4.62 -11.18
CA LEU A 144 11.37 5.82 -10.38
C LEU A 144 12.87 6.08 -10.11
N GLY A 145 13.77 5.24 -10.64
CA GLY A 145 15.21 5.35 -10.37
C GLY A 145 15.60 4.96 -8.94
N LEU A 146 14.74 4.22 -8.24
CA LEU A 146 15.00 3.70 -6.90
C LEU A 146 15.73 2.35 -6.97
N PRO A 147 16.41 1.92 -5.90
CA PRO A 147 17.06 0.62 -5.85
C PRO A 147 16.08 -0.55 -6.07
N ASP A 148 16.52 -1.55 -6.83
CA ASP A 148 15.77 -2.80 -6.98
C ASP A 148 15.85 -3.62 -5.67
N PRO A 149 14.71 -4.02 -5.06
CA PRO A 149 14.70 -4.88 -3.88
C PRO A 149 15.14 -6.32 -4.20
N VAL A 150 15.06 -6.73 -5.47
CA VAL A 150 15.45 -8.07 -5.90
C VAL A 150 16.95 -8.09 -6.16
N PRO A 151 17.73 -8.96 -5.48
CA PRO A 151 19.17 -8.99 -5.65
C PRO A 151 19.55 -9.30 -7.10
N ALA A 152 20.53 -8.54 -7.63
CA ALA A 152 21.14 -8.83 -8.92
C ALA A 152 21.79 -10.20 -8.82
N THR A 153 21.29 -11.14 -9.61
CA THR A 153 21.75 -12.53 -9.78
C THR A 153 22.70 -13.05 -8.71
N ALA A 154 22.19 -13.61 -7.63
CA ALA A 154 22.97 -14.60 -6.90
C ALA A 154 23.23 -15.75 -7.91
N ALA A 155 24.48 -16.19 -8.03
CA ALA A 155 24.83 -17.37 -8.80
C ALA A 155 23.83 -18.49 -8.48
N ALA A 156 23.37 -19.20 -9.52
CA ALA A 156 22.39 -20.28 -9.35
C ALA A 156 22.79 -21.12 -8.12
N PRO A 157 21.88 -21.41 -7.21
CA PRO A 157 22.20 -22.25 -6.06
C PRO A 157 22.74 -23.57 -6.60
N VAL A 158 23.98 -23.89 -6.28
CA VAL A 158 24.54 -25.22 -6.47
C VAL A 158 23.64 -26.16 -5.67
N PRO A 159 22.94 -27.13 -6.29
CA PRO A 159 22.09 -28.03 -5.55
C PRO A 159 22.93 -28.70 -4.47
N PRO A 160 22.50 -28.69 -3.20
CA PRO A 160 23.23 -29.41 -2.16
C PRO A 160 23.25 -30.89 -2.52
N ALA A 161 24.47 -31.46 -2.48
CA ALA A 161 24.69 -32.88 -2.71
C ALA A 161 23.66 -33.69 -1.90
N GLU A 162 22.97 -34.59 -2.60
CA GLU A 162 21.88 -35.44 -2.11
C GLU A 162 22.23 -36.10 -0.77
N ARG A 163 21.64 -35.61 0.31
CA ARG A 163 21.53 -36.38 1.54
C ARG A 163 20.18 -37.07 1.51
N ARG A 164 20.19 -38.34 1.08
CA ARG A 164 18.98 -39.21 1.14
C ARG A 164 18.48 -39.26 2.58
N VAL A 165 17.32 -38.64 2.82
CA VAL A 165 16.49 -38.86 4.00
C VAL A 165 15.33 -39.73 3.57
N PRO A 166 14.95 -40.78 4.33
CA PRO A 166 13.84 -41.67 3.96
C PRO A 166 12.51 -40.91 4.01
N PRO A 167 11.50 -41.36 3.24
CA PRO A 167 10.25 -40.63 3.09
C PRO A 167 9.43 -40.64 4.38
N GLN A 168 9.18 -39.47 4.96
CA GLN A 168 8.07 -39.26 5.89
C GLN A 168 6.88 -38.75 5.09
N GLU A 169 5.79 -39.51 5.14
CA GLU A 169 4.49 -39.18 4.58
C GLU A 169 3.88 -37.97 5.31
N THR A 170 4.06 -36.81 4.75
CA THR A 170 3.14 -35.64 4.76
C THR A 170 3.69 -34.64 3.73
N ALA A 171 3.65 -35.01 2.47
CA ALA A 171 4.04 -34.11 1.40
C ALA A 171 2.96 -33.04 1.19
N VAL A 172 3.22 -31.82 1.65
CA VAL A 172 2.59 -30.62 1.09
C VAL A 172 2.94 -30.62 -0.41
N PRO A 173 1.95 -30.60 -1.32
CA PRO A 173 2.24 -30.60 -2.74
C PRO A 173 3.12 -29.39 -3.08
N ALA A 174 4.23 -29.63 -3.77
CA ALA A 174 5.12 -28.59 -4.23
C ALA A 174 4.34 -27.55 -5.05
N PRO A 175 4.63 -26.25 -4.92
CA PRO A 175 3.99 -25.22 -5.72
C PRO A 175 4.14 -25.56 -7.20
N ARG A 176 3.00 -25.56 -7.92
CA ARG A 176 3.01 -25.78 -9.37
C ARG A 176 3.78 -24.64 -10.00
N VAL A 177 4.93 -24.95 -10.61
CA VAL A 177 5.68 -24.00 -11.43
C VAL A 177 4.75 -23.58 -12.58
N PRO A 178 4.46 -22.27 -12.77
CA PRO A 178 3.66 -21.81 -13.89
C PRO A 178 4.30 -22.23 -15.22
N PRO A 179 3.51 -22.41 -16.29
CA PRO A 179 4.03 -22.83 -17.58
C PRO A 179 5.10 -21.85 -18.08
N GLN A 180 6.27 -22.39 -18.40
CA GLN A 180 7.39 -21.59 -18.91
C GLN A 180 7.00 -20.94 -20.26
N GLY A 181 7.11 -19.59 -20.36
CA GLY A 181 6.86 -18.83 -21.58
C GLY A 181 5.65 -17.89 -21.58
N GLY A 182 4.92 -17.75 -20.47
CA GLY A 182 3.81 -16.80 -20.35
C GLY A 182 4.26 -15.37 -20.01
N PRO A 183 3.35 -14.36 -20.15
CA PRO A 183 3.64 -12.94 -19.91
C PRO A 183 4.10 -12.64 -18.48
N TYR A 184 3.85 -13.53 -17.52
CA TYR A 184 4.20 -13.36 -16.10
C TYR A 184 5.52 -14.01 -15.69
N THR A 185 6.21 -14.72 -16.62
CA THR A 185 7.43 -15.50 -16.29
C THR A 185 8.50 -14.64 -15.63
N ALA A 186 8.70 -13.42 -16.10
CA ALA A 186 9.69 -12.50 -15.53
C ALA A 186 9.33 -12.07 -14.11
N LEU A 187 8.06 -11.75 -13.84
CA LEU A 187 7.58 -11.32 -12.51
C LEU A 187 7.63 -12.49 -11.52
N THR A 188 7.20 -13.67 -11.93
CA THR A 188 7.28 -14.89 -11.13
C THR A 188 8.71 -15.24 -10.77
N ALA A 189 9.64 -15.13 -11.74
CA ALA A 189 11.06 -15.36 -11.49
C ALA A 189 11.66 -14.31 -10.53
N ARG A 190 11.20 -13.05 -10.59
CA ARG A 190 11.59 -12.01 -9.64
C ARG A 190 11.10 -12.35 -8.22
N ALA A 191 9.83 -12.72 -8.10
CA ALA A 191 9.23 -13.12 -6.82
C ALA A 191 9.97 -14.32 -6.21
N ALA A 192 10.23 -15.37 -7.00
CA ALA A 192 10.95 -16.56 -6.54
C ALA A 192 12.37 -16.21 -6.02
N ARG A 193 13.10 -15.32 -6.69
CA ARG A 193 14.45 -14.88 -6.24
C ARG A 193 14.38 -14.12 -4.92
N LEU A 194 13.42 -13.21 -4.77
CA LEU A 194 13.29 -12.44 -3.54
C LEU A 194 12.84 -13.33 -2.38
N LEU A 195 11.91 -14.25 -2.60
CA LEU A 195 11.48 -15.23 -1.60
C LEU A 195 12.64 -16.12 -1.15
N ALA A 196 13.50 -16.55 -2.08
CA ALA A 196 14.71 -17.31 -1.73
C ALA A 196 15.70 -16.47 -0.89
N ASP A 197 15.90 -15.18 -1.22
CA ASP A 197 16.75 -14.26 -0.43
C ASP A 197 16.18 -14.01 0.97
N GLN A 198 14.86 -13.96 1.08
CA GLN A 198 14.17 -13.72 2.34
C GLN A 198 13.95 -15.00 3.16
N SER A 199 14.29 -16.17 2.61
CA SER A 199 14.13 -17.46 3.29
C SER A 199 14.88 -17.46 4.62
N GLY A 200 14.15 -17.77 5.70
CA GLY A 200 14.71 -17.79 7.06
C GLY A 200 14.76 -16.43 7.77
N LEU A 201 14.36 -15.34 7.12
CA LEU A 201 14.22 -14.06 7.82
C LEU A 201 13.00 -14.07 8.76
N PRO A 202 13.08 -13.42 9.93
CA PRO A 202 11.91 -13.19 10.76
C PRO A 202 10.85 -12.41 10.00
N PRO A 203 9.54 -12.74 10.12
CA PRO A 203 8.45 -12.04 9.43
C PRO A 203 8.46 -10.51 9.61
N GLN A 204 8.81 -10.05 10.81
CA GLN A 204 8.93 -8.60 11.10
C GLN A 204 10.05 -7.92 10.29
N SER A 205 11.11 -8.65 9.96
CA SER A 205 12.18 -8.13 9.08
C SER A 205 11.71 -8.02 7.64
N VAL A 206 10.93 -8.99 7.14
CA VAL A 206 10.30 -8.94 5.82
C VAL A 206 9.32 -7.76 5.75
N ARG A 207 8.44 -7.62 6.76
CA ARG A 207 7.52 -6.49 6.87
C ARG A 207 8.26 -5.15 6.87
N SER A 208 9.35 -5.02 7.62
CA SER A 208 10.13 -3.78 7.69
C SER A 208 10.78 -3.42 6.35
N ARG A 209 11.24 -4.41 5.57
CA ARG A 209 11.78 -4.21 4.21
C ARG A 209 10.69 -3.73 3.25
N TRP A 210 9.54 -4.41 3.24
CA TRP A 210 8.38 -4.03 2.43
C TRP A 210 7.89 -2.62 2.77
N ARG A 211 7.74 -2.28 4.06
CA ARG A 211 7.34 -0.92 4.50
C ARG A 211 8.29 0.17 4.03
N ARG A 212 9.58 -0.08 4.06
CA ARG A 212 10.58 0.87 3.56
C ARG A 212 10.41 1.11 2.08
N GLN A 213 10.28 0.04 1.30
CA GLN A 213 10.04 0.15 -0.14
C GLN A 213 8.73 0.89 -0.47
N THR A 214 7.62 0.55 0.19
CA THR A 214 6.34 1.24 -0.05
C THR A 214 6.45 2.74 0.27
N HIS A 215 7.17 3.09 1.34
CA HIS A 215 7.43 4.49 1.67
C HIS A 215 8.27 5.21 0.60
N ASP A 216 9.33 4.56 0.12
CA ASP A 216 10.19 5.12 -0.92
C ASP A 216 9.43 5.28 -2.26
N LEU A 217 8.56 4.34 -2.61
CA LEU A 217 7.68 4.42 -3.78
C LEU A 217 6.72 5.61 -3.68
N VAL A 218 6.06 5.78 -2.55
CA VAL A 218 5.13 6.90 -2.32
C VAL A 218 5.85 8.25 -2.42
N ARG A 219 7.07 8.34 -1.86
CA ARG A 219 7.91 9.54 -2.00
C ARG A 219 8.34 9.76 -3.45
N GLY A 220 8.73 8.70 -4.16
CA GLY A 220 9.08 8.74 -5.57
C GLY A 220 7.91 9.22 -6.43
N ALA A 221 6.70 8.73 -6.16
CA ALA A 221 5.47 9.17 -6.82
C ALA A 221 5.21 10.67 -6.62
N ALA A 222 5.45 11.21 -5.43
CA ALA A 222 5.31 12.64 -5.15
C ALA A 222 6.31 13.51 -5.93
N LEU A 223 7.47 12.96 -6.30
CA LEU A 223 8.47 13.63 -7.15
C LEU A 223 8.20 13.47 -8.64
N ALA A 224 7.30 12.57 -9.04
CA ALA A 224 6.92 12.29 -10.42
C ALA A 224 5.41 12.53 -10.66
N PRO A 225 4.87 13.73 -10.42
CA PRO A 225 3.42 13.98 -10.33
C PRO A 225 2.66 13.68 -11.63
N GLN A 226 3.32 13.69 -12.78
CA GLN A 226 2.71 13.33 -14.07
C GLN A 226 2.45 11.81 -14.19
N GLY A 227 3.24 10.98 -13.51
CA GLY A 227 3.08 9.52 -13.54
C GLY A 227 3.10 8.90 -14.94
N SER A 228 3.85 9.48 -15.89
CA SER A 228 3.86 9.07 -17.29
C SER A 228 4.94 8.06 -17.65
N ALA A 229 5.93 7.84 -16.77
CA ALA A 229 7.01 6.88 -17.01
C ALA A 229 6.43 5.49 -17.32
N PRO A 230 6.92 4.79 -18.35
CA PRO A 230 6.45 3.46 -18.69
C PRO A 230 6.94 2.43 -17.67
N VAL A 231 6.05 1.55 -17.25
CA VAL A 231 6.31 0.42 -16.34
C VAL A 231 5.87 -0.86 -17.04
N ASP A 232 6.80 -1.77 -17.24
CA ASP A 232 6.51 -3.09 -17.83
C ASP A 232 6.16 -4.08 -16.72
N LEU A 233 4.88 -4.42 -16.63
CA LEU A 233 4.34 -5.43 -15.69
C LEU A 233 4.23 -6.81 -16.33
N GLY A 234 4.90 -7.06 -17.46
CA GLY A 234 4.92 -8.32 -18.18
C GLY A 234 3.67 -8.54 -19.04
N PHE A 235 2.48 -8.36 -18.52
CA PHE A 235 1.22 -8.44 -19.25
C PHE A 235 0.89 -7.15 -20.02
N ALA A 236 1.38 -6.00 -19.52
CA ALA A 236 1.19 -4.70 -20.12
C ALA A 236 2.30 -3.73 -19.74
N VAL A 237 2.63 -2.83 -20.65
CA VAL A 237 3.36 -1.61 -20.32
C VAL A 237 2.34 -0.55 -19.95
N LEU A 238 2.36 -0.12 -18.71
CA LEU A 238 1.44 0.90 -18.17
C LEU A 238 2.20 2.19 -17.86
N PRO A 239 1.55 3.35 -17.96
CA PRO A 239 2.11 4.54 -17.32
C PRO A 239 2.19 4.35 -15.81
N LEU A 240 3.18 4.94 -15.17
CA LEU A 240 3.45 4.80 -13.73
C LEU A 240 2.20 5.04 -12.87
N ARG A 241 1.38 6.05 -13.21
CA ARG A 241 0.11 6.33 -12.50
C ARG A 241 -0.85 5.13 -12.53
N ASP A 242 -0.96 4.44 -13.66
CA ASP A 242 -1.83 3.26 -13.79
C ASP A 242 -1.20 2.04 -13.11
N ALA A 243 0.13 1.91 -13.17
CA ALA A 243 0.86 0.86 -12.45
C ALA A 243 0.69 1.00 -10.91
N PHE A 244 0.66 2.22 -10.36
CA PHE A 244 0.36 2.42 -8.94
C PHE A 244 -1.06 2.01 -8.56
N VAL A 245 -2.05 2.31 -9.39
CA VAL A 245 -3.45 1.88 -9.16
C VAL A 245 -3.57 0.36 -9.25
N ASP A 246 -2.87 -0.26 -10.20
CA ASP A 246 -2.77 -1.70 -10.35
C ASP A 246 -2.18 -2.35 -9.08
N ARG A 247 -1.07 -1.81 -8.57
CA ARG A 247 -0.45 -2.32 -7.34
C ARG A 247 -1.31 -2.09 -6.10
N ALA A 248 -2.13 -1.03 -6.10
CA ALA A 248 -3.12 -0.80 -5.05
C ALA A 248 -4.20 -1.90 -5.03
N LEU A 249 -4.71 -2.28 -6.20
CA LEU A 249 -5.69 -3.37 -6.33
C LEU A 249 -5.09 -4.70 -5.84
N GLU A 250 -3.88 -5.06 -6.27
CA GLU A 250 -3.18 -6.27 -5.82
C GLU A 250 -2.91 -6.26 -4.30
N CYS A 251 -2.51 -5.10 -3.76
CA CYS A 251 -2.29 -4.95 -2.32
C CYS A 251 -3.59 -5.15 -1.53
N TYR A 252 -4.72 -4.62 -2.03
CA TYR A 252 -6.03 -4.84 -1.43
C TYR A 252 -6.42 -6.32 -1.45
N VAL A 253 -6.37 -6.95 -2.62
CA VAL A 253 -6.82 -8.34 -2.80
C VAL A 253 -5.99 -9.30 -1.96
N HIS A 254 -4.67 -9.20 -2.00
CA HIS A 254 -3.80 -10.05 -1.20
C HIS A 254 -3.89 -9.73 0.31
N GLY A 255 -4.17 -8.48 0.66
CA GLY A 255 -4.48 -8.10 2.04
C GLY A 255 -5.76 -8.78 2.54
N GLU A 256 -6.79 -8.85 1.71
CA GLU A 256 -8.03 -9.57 2.00
C GLU A 256 -7.81 -11.09 2.13
N ASP A 257 -6.94 -11.68 1.29
CA ASP A 257 -6.58 -13.10 1.37
C ASP A 257 -5.88 -13.43 2.70
N VAL A 258 -4.91 -12.61 3.10
CA VAL A 258 -4.24 -12.74 4.40
C VAL A 258 -5.25 -12.56 5.53
N ALA A 259 -6.08 -11.52 5.48
CA ALA A 259 -7.08 -11.24 6.50
C ALA A 259 -8.08 -12.40 6.67
N ARG A 260 -8.50 -12.99 5.56
CA ARG A 260 -9.38 -14.17 5.57
C ARG A 260 -8.72 -15.38 6.23
N ALA A 261 -7.43 -15.62 5.96
CA ALA A 261 -6.68 -16.73 6.54
C ALA A 261 -6.56 -16.63 8.06
N VAL A 262 -6.47 -15.40 8.60
CA VAL A 262 -6.32 -15.15 10.04
C VAL A 262 -7.62 -14.66 10.71
N ALA A 263 -8.77 -14.71 10.00
CA ALA A 263 -10.09 -14.25 10.48
C ALA A 263 -10.06 -12.77 10.98
N TYR A 264 -9.29 -11.91 10.33
CA TYR A 264 -9.19 -10.48 10.66
C TYR A 264 -10.18 -9.65 9.80
N PRO A 265 -10.87 -8.64 10.37
CA PRO A 265 -11.74 -7.77 9.58
C PRO A 265 -10.92 -6.90 8.62
N TYR A 266 -11.33 -6.86 7.35
CA TYR A 266 -10.62 -6.12 6.32
C TYR A 266 -11.60 -5.36 5.43
N ASP A 267 -11.63 -4.04 5.59
CA ASP A 267 -12.57 -3.18 4.89
C ASP A 267 -12.25 -3.04 3.40
N PRO A 268 -13.25 -2.82 2.53
CA PRO A 268 -13.01 -2.51 1.11
C PRO A 268 -12.24 -1.19 0.94
N PRO A 269 -11.70 -0.92 -0.27
CA PRO A 269 -11.10 0.36 -0.58
C PRO A 269 -12.09 1.53 -0.42
N ALA A 270 -11.58 2.71 -0.05
CA ALA A 270 -12.41 3.91 -0.02
C ALA A 270 -13.05 4.18 -1.39
N PRO A 271 -14.28 4.74 -1.46
CA PRO A 271 -15.03 4.91 -2.71
C PRO A 271 -14.24 5.53 -3.86
N GLN A 272 -13.48 6.60 -3.59
CA GLN A 272 -12.67 7.29 -4.58
C GLN A 272 -11.46 6.44 -5.06
N HIS A 273 -10.93 5.55 -4.23
CA HIS A 273 -9.85 4.63 -4.59
C HIS A 273 -10.39 3.45 -5.38
N LEU A 274 -11.51 2.88 -4.95
CA LEU A 274 -12.20 1.82 -5.67
C LEU A 274 -12.58 2.29 -7.09
N ARG A 275 -13.05 3.52 -7.24
CA ARG A 275 -13.35 4.10 -8.56
C ARG A 275 -12.13 4.12 -9.48
N GLN A 276 -10.95 4.50 -8.98
CA GLN A 276 -9.73 4.48 -9.78
C GLN A 276 -9.34 3.04 -10.20
N MET A 277 -9.52 2.06 -9.31
CA MET A 277 -9.30 0.65 -9.62
C MET A 277 -10.28 0.14 -10.69
N VAL A 278 -11.57 0.47 -10.56
CA VAL A 278 -12.61 0.17 -11.57
C VAL A 278 -12.24 0.78 -12.93
N GLU A 279 -11.86 2.05 -12.96
CA GLU A 279 -11.45 2.73 -14.19
C GLU A 279 -10.23 2.07 -14.84
N LEU A 280 -9.28 1.58 -14.05
CA LEU A 280 -8.13 0.82 -14.57
C LEU A 280 -8.58 -0.52 -15.16
N VAL A 281 -9.38 -1.30 -14.43
CA VAL A 281 -9.93 -2.58 -14.90
C VAL A 281 -10.66 -2.40 -16.23
N VAL A 282 -11.51 -1.39 -16.33
CA VAL A 282 -12.26 -1.09 -17.57
C VAL A 282 -11.33 -0.74 -18.74
N ARG A 283 -10.25 0.04 -18.49
CA ARG A 283 -9.26 0.37 -19.53
C ARG A 283 -8.47 -0.85 -19.99
N LEU A 284 -8.23 -1.83 -19.11
CA LEU A 284 -7.51 -3.06 -19.45
C LEU A 284 -8.39 -4.14 -20.08
N LEU A 285 -9.71 -4.06 -19.92
CA LEU A 285 -10.66 -5.08 -20.37
C LEU A 285 -10.58 -5.38 -21.88
N PRO A 286 -10.43 -4.40 -22.81
CA PRO A 286 -10.27 -4.72 -24.24
C PRO A 286 -9.06 -5.60 -24.54
N ARG A 287 -8.00 -5.47 -23.74
CA ARG A 287 -6.80 -6.31 -23.84
C ARG A 287 -7.05 -7.73 -23.33
N ALA A 288 -7.77 -7.87 -22.22
CA ALA A 288 -8.18 -9.18 -21.70
C ALA A 288 -9.10 -9.91 -22.70
N LEU A 289 -10.04 -9.20 -23.33
CA LEU A 289 -10.87 -9.73 -24.40
C LEU A 289 -10.06 -10.22 -25.60
N ALA A 290 -9.06 -9.47 -26.02
CA ALA A 290 -8.16 -9.90 -27.08
C ALA A 290 -7.38 -11.17 -26.71
N GLY A 291 -6.88 -11.26 -25.46
CA GLY A 291 -6.23 -12.45 -24.92
C GLY A 291 -7.14 -13.67 -24.88
N LEU A 292 -8.39 -13.50 -24.42
CA LEU A 292 -9.38 -14.57 -24.41
C LEU A 292 -9.64 -15.14 -25.81
N ARG A 293 -9.74 -14.29 -26.81
CA ARG A 293 -9.96 -14.71 -28.21
C ARG A 293 -8.74 -15.42 -28.78
N ALA A 294 -7.54 -14.93 -28.52
CA ALA A 294 -6.31 -15.57 -28.97
C ALA A 294 -6.12 -16.97 -28.38
N ALA A 295 -6.65 -17.23 -27.17
CA ALA A 295 -6.58 -18.52 -26.51
C ALA A 295 -7.61 -19.56 -27.03
N ARG A 296 -8.59 -19.17 -27.87
CA ARG A 296 -9.59 -20.09 -28.44
C ARG A 296 -8.95 -20.97 -29.52
N PRO A 297 -9.18 -22.32 -29.50
CA PRO A 297 -8.52 -23.25 -30.45
C PRO A 297 -8.79 -22.98 -31.92
N GLU A 298 -9.91 -22.34 -32.24
CA GLU A 298 -10.30 -21.99 -33.61
C GLU A 298 -9.34 -20.99 -34.28
N HIS A 299 -8.56 -20.25 -33.51
CA HIS A 299 -7.60 -19.25 -33.99
C HIS A 299 -6.14 -19.70 -33.82
N ALA A 300 -5.87 -20.77 -33.08
CA ALA A 300 -4.51 -21.27 -32.81
C ALA A 300 -3.80 -21.93 -34.01
N GLY A 301 -4.48 -22.09 -35.13
CA GLY A 301 -3.99 -22.83 -36.31
C GLY A 301 -3.71 -22.01 -37.59
N ARG A 302 -3.83 -20.69 -37.57
CA ARG A 302 -3.61 -19.87 -38.78
C ARG A 302 -2.54 -18.78 -38.58
N PRO A 303 -1.26 -19.07 -38.87
CA PRO A 303 -0.32 -17.99 -39.06
C PRO A 303 -0.67 -17.28 -40.40
N GLY A 304 -1.08 -16.03 -40.34
CA GLY A 304 -1.14 -15.16 -41.54
C GLY A 304 -2.44 -15.18 -42.31
N ALA A 305 -3.62 -15.41 -41.71
CA ALA A 305 -4.85 -15.06 -42.41
C ALA A 305 -4.96 -13.52 -42.43
N PRO A 306 -5.05 -12.90 -43.62
CA PRO A 306 -5.39 -11.47 -43.71
C PRO A 306 -6.77 -11.29 -43.08
N ALA A 307 -6.93 -10.20 -42.34
CA ALA A 307 -8.23 -9.77 -41.84
C ALA A 307 -9.29 -9.97 -42.92
N GLY A 308 -10.32 -10.77 -42.58
CA GLY A 308 -11.36 -11.17 -43.54
C GLY A 308 -11.89 -9.92 -44.26
N SER A 309 -12.03 -10.06 -45.57
CA SER A 309 -12.62 -9.03 -46.43
C SER A 309 -13.92 -8.56 -45.82
N PRO A 310 -14.18 -7.24 -45.73
CA PRO A 310 -15.45 -6.72 -45.23
C PRO A 310 -16.55 -7.26 -46.14
N THR A 311 -17.43 -8.08 -45.57
CA THR A 311 -18.76 -8.26 -46.16
C THR A 311 -19.42 -6.91 -46.12
N THR A 312 -19.60 -6.33 -47.30
CA THR A 312 -20.34 -5.12 -47.60
C THR A 312 -21.80 -5.28 -47.14
N ASP A 313 -22.06 -4.97 -45.87
CA ASP A 313 -23.36 -4.51 -45.44
C ASP A 313 -23.17 -3.48 -44.30
N GLY A 314 -23.64 -2.28 -44.56
CA GLY A 314 -23.25 -1.04 -43.95
C GLY A 314 -23.48 -0.84 -42.43
N ALA A 315 -22.54 -1.30 -41.62
CA ALA A 315 -22.37 -0.80 -40.26
C ALA A 315 -20.89 -0.76 -39.89
N VAL A 316 -20.23 0.36 -40.18
CA VAL A 316 -18.85 0.65 -39.79
C VAL A 316 -18.81 1.09 -38.32
N GLY A 317 -19.06 0.19 -37.40
CA GLY A 317 -18.91 0.44 -35.97
C GLY A 317 -18.66 -0.88 -35.25
N GLY A 318 -17.50 -0.99 -34.56
CA GLY A 318 -17.20 -2.16 -33.72
C GLY A 318 -18.28 -2.37 -32.64
N ARG A 319 -18.54 -3.66 -32.30
CA ARG A 319 -19.48 -4.02 -31.22
C ARG A 319 -19.02 -3.43 -29.90
N ARG A 320 -19.93 -2.93 -29.08
CA ARG A 320 -19.64 -2.38 -27.76
C ARG A 320 -20.62 -2.90 -26.72
N LEU A 321 -20.13 -3.01 -25.48
CA LEU A 321 -20.94 -3.30 -24.32
C LEU A 321 -21.02 -2.05 -23.44
N ARG A 322 -22.21 -1.74 -22.96
CA ARG A 322 -22.45 -0.73 -21.93
C ARG A 322 -22.23 -1.38 -20.56
N LEU A 323 -21.15 -1.00 -19.89
CA LEU A 323 -20.85 -1.42 -18.54
C LEU A 323 -21.32 -0.34 -17.57
N VAL A 324 -22.25 -0.69 -16.69
CA VAL A 324 -22.73 0.14 -15.60
C VAL A 324 -22.22 -0.44 -14.30
N VAL A 325 -21.51 0.35 -13.52
CA VAL A 325 -21.03 -0.03 -12.21
C VAL A 325 -21.85 0.68 -11.16
N ASP A 326 -22.43 -0.07 -10.25
CA ASP A 326 -23.22 0.43 -9.13
C ASP A 326 -22.38 0.60 -7.86
N GLY A 327 -22.96 1.21 -6.81
CA GLY A 327 -22.37 1.33 -5.50
C GLY A 327 -21.37 2.48 -5.37
N PRO A 328 -20.38 2.37 -4.46
CA PRO A 328 -19.48 3.47 -4.11
C PRO A 328 -18.58 3.97 -5.25
N ALA A 329 -18.35 3.13 -6.28
CA ALA A 329 -17.54 3.44 -7.46
C ALA A 329 -18.39 3.69 -8.71
N ALA A 330 -19.65 4.03 -8.55
CA ALA A 330 -20.63 4.14 -9.62
C ALA A 330 -20.14 4.91 -10.86
N GLY A 331 -20.44 4.37 -12.03
CA GLY A 331 -20.07 4.96 -13.32
C GLY A 331 -20.57 4.14 -14.49
N GLU A 332 -20.39 4.69 -15.69
CA GLU A 332 -20.80 4.06 -16.94
C GLU A 332 -19.70 4.16 -17.98
N TRP A 333 -19.44 3.06 -18.68
CA TRP A 333 -18.42 2.96 -19.71
C TRP A 333 -18.93 2.20 -20.93
N LEU A 334 -18.45 2.61 -22.10
CA LEU A 334 -18.64 1.87 -23.34
C LEU A 334 -17.37 1.08 -23.65
N VAL A 335 -17.43 -0.25 -23.47
CA VAL A 335 -16.31 -1.16 -23.67
C VAL A 335 -16.33 -1.67 -25.12
N PRO A 336 -15.25 -1.43 -25.89
CA PRO A 336 -15.13 -2.02 -27.23
C PRO A 336 -14.89 -3.52 -27.11
N LEU A 337 -15.74 -4.30 -27.78
CA LEU A 337 -15.64 -5.76 -27.75
C LEU A 337 -14.66 -6.27 -28.82
N ASP A 338 -14.57 -5.66 -29.98
CA ASP A 338 -13.80 -6.16 -31.13
C ASP A 338 -12.33 -5.71 -31.16
N GLY A 339 -11.84 -5.14 -30.06
CA GLY A 339 -10.46 -4.71 -29.87
C GLY A 339 -10.32 -3.19 -29.75
N PRO A 340 -9.15 -2.71 -29.31
CA PRO A 340 -8.92 -1.27 -29.06
C PRO A 340 -8.94 -0.41 -30.32
N GLU A 341 -8.76 -1.04 -31.50
CA GLU A 341 -8.73 -0.36 -32.81
C GLU A 341 -10.06 -0.45 -33.60
N ALA A 342 -11.09 -1.06 -33.01
CA ALA A 342 -12.41 -1.11 -33.62
C ALA A 342 -12.94 0.32 -33.80
N GLY A 343 -13.07 0.74 -35.04
CA GLY A 343 -13.34 2.06 -35.61
C GLY A 343 -14.16 3.10 -34.82
N PRO A 344 -14.45 4.27 -35.39
CA PRO A 344 -15.06 5.37 -34.64
C PRO A 344 -16.37 4.98 -33.98
N PRO A 345 -16.70 5.60 -32.84
CA PRO A 345 -17.89 5.26 -32.05
C PRO A 345 -19.16 5.54 -32.85
N GLY A 346 -19.84 4.51 -33.33
CA GLY A 346 -21.12 4.59 -34.03
C GLY A 346 -22.02 3.42 -33.66
N GLY A 347 -23.29 3.68 -33.32
CA GLY A 347 -24.27 2.66 -33.02
C GLY A 347 -24.56 2.43 -31.53
N GLU A 348 -25.71 1.83 -31.23
CA GLU A 348 -26.09 1.44 -29.87
C GLU A 348 -25.26 0.26 -29.38
N PRO A 349 -25.00 0.15 -28.04
CA PRO A 349 -24.34 -1.00 -27.47
C PRO A 349 -25.14 -2.29 -27.75
N VAL A 350 -24.44 -3.38 -28.13
CA VAL A 350 -25.08 -4.68 -28.38
C VAL A 350 -25.59 -5.34 -27.10
N ALA A 351 -25.01 -4.96 -25.97
CA ALA A 351 -25.40 -5.44 -24.65
C ALA A 351 -25.16 -4.38 -23.58
N SER A 352 -25.82 -4.54 -22.44
CA SER A 352 -25.61 -3.79 -21.21
C SER A 352 -25.41 -4.76 -20.06
N MET A 353 -24.44 -4.47 -19.19
CA MET A 353 -24.13 -5.22 -17.99
C MET A 353 -24.06 -4.29 -16.79
N VAL A 354 -24.67 -4.69 -15.66
CA VAL A 354 -24.69 -3.92 -14.41
C VAL A 354 -24.14 -4.79 -13.30
N LEU A 355 -23.15 -4.29 -12.54
CA LEU A 355 -22.60 -4.98 -11.36
C LEU A 355 -21.97 -3.99 -10.38
N ASP A 356 -21.74 -4.46 -9.14
CA ASP A 356 -21.05 -3.68 -8.11
C ASP A 356 -19.56 -3.49 -8.44
N GLY A 357 -18.99 -2.32 -8.07
CA GLY A 357 -17.61 -1.99 -8.37
C GLY A 357 -16.57 -2.86 -7.65
N LEU A 358 -16.86 -3.30 -6.43
CA LEU A 358 -16.00 -4.21 -5.69
C LEU A 358 -16.02 -5.60 -6.32
N GLU A 359 -17.20 -6.09 -6.69
CA GLU A 359 -17.36 -7.37 -7.38
C GLU A 359 -16.64 -7.37 -8.73
N LEU A 360 -16.66 -6.26 -9.48
CA LEU A 360 -15.88 -6.10 -10.70
C LEU A 360 -14.37 -6.25 -10.45
N CYS A 361 -13.85 -5.57 -9.43
CA CYS A 361 -12.44 -5.66 -9.06
C CYS A 361 -12.05 -7.06 -8.59
N GLN A 362 -12.89 -7.71 -7.79
CA GLN A 362 -12.65 -9.08 -7.33
C GLN A 362 -12.76 -10.11 -8.45
N LEU A 363 -13.66 -9.91 -9.42
CA LEU A 363 -13.71 -10.73 -10.62
C LEU A 363 -12.44 -10.56 -11.47
N ALA A 364 -11.96 -9.32 -11.64
CA ALA A 364 -10.71 -9.05 -12.36
C ALA A 364 -9.49 -9.68 -11.66
N ALA A 365 -9.52 -9.82 -10.35
CA ALA A 365 -8.50 -10.51 -9.55
C ALA A 365 -8.73 -12.05 -9.45
N ALA A 366 -9.71 -12.61 -10.18
CA ALA A 366 -10.10 -14.03 -10.14
C ALA A 366 -10.61 -14.53 -8.78
N HIS A 367 -11.07 -13.63 -7.91
CA HIS A 367 -11.67 -13.97 -6.61
C HIS A 367 -13.19 -14.21 -6.69
N ARG A 368 -13.76 -14.11 -7.88
CA ARG A 368 -15.16 -14.44 -8.18
C ARG A 368 -15.26 -15.38 -9.37
N ASP A 369 -16.23 -16.26 -9.29
CA ASP A 369 -16.57 -17.15 -10.40
C ASP A 369 -17.45 -16.38 -11.41
N PRO A 370 -17.01 -16.21 -12.67
CA PRO A 370 -17.76 -15.49 -13.69
C PRO A 370 -19.15 -16.07 -13.98
N ASP A 371 -19.33 -17.40 -13.77
CA ASP A 371 -20.60 -18.08 -14.02
C ASP A 371 -21.58 -17.98 -12.84
N ARG A 372 -21.12 -17.54 -11.67
CA ARG A 372 -21.92 -17.40 -10.44
C ARG A 372 -22.14 -15.97 -9.99
N LEU A 373 -21.44 -15.04 -10.62
CA LEU A 373 -21.54 -13.63 -10.25
C LEU A 373 -22.93 -13.08 -10.64
N PRO A 374 -23.69 -12.52 -9.69
CA PRO A 374 -24.96 -11.88 -10.02
C PRO A 374 -24.71 -10.58 -10.79
N VAL A 375 -25.16 -10.54 -12.05
CA VAL A 375 -25.07 -9.35 -12.90
C VAL A 375 -26.44 -9.04 -13.50
N GLY A 376 -26.77 -7.75 -13.59
CA GLY A 376 -27.87 -7.30 -14.42
C GLY A 376 -27.45 -7.35 -15.89
N GLU A 377 -28.18 -8.03 -16.75
CA GLU A 377 -27.86 -8.17 -18.16
C GLU A 377 -29.01 -7.79 -19.08
N HIS A 378 -28.70 -7.15 -20.19
CA HIS A 378 -29.65 -6.83 -21.25
C HIS A 378 -28.95 -6.91 -22.62
N GLY A 379 -29.66 -7.39 -23.65
CA GLY A 379 -29.15 -7.52 -25.02
C GLY A 379 -28.40 -8.83 -25.25
N ASP A 380 -27.24 -8.76 -25.92
CA ASP A 380 -26.45 -9.94 -26.32
C ASP A 380 -25.78 -10.60 -25.11
N ARG A 381 -26.35 -11.69 -24.64
CA ARG A 381 -25.81 -12.49 -23.52
C ARG A 381 -24.45 -13.11 -23.82
N ALA A 382 -24.15 -13.40 -25.07
CA ALA A 382 -22.84 -13.95 -25.43
C ALA A 382 -21.75 -12.90 -25.23
N ALA A 383 -22.05 -11.63 -25.57
CA ALA A 383 -21.15 -10.51 -25.31
C ALA A 383 -20.92 -10.26 -23.81
N VAL A 384 -21.98 -10.36 -22.99
CA VAL A 384 -21.85 -10.25 -21.52
C VAL A 384 -20.96 -11.35 -20.97
N ARG A 385 -21.19 -12.61 -21.35
CA ARG A 385 -20.35 -13.73 -20.92
C ARG A 385 -18.89 -13.58 -21.37
N GLU A 386 -18.67 -13.11 -22.61
CA GLU A 386 -17.31 -12.87 -23.11
C GLU A 386 -16.55 -11.88 -22.21
N VAL A 387 -17.21 -10.82 -21.74
CA VAL A 387 -16.64 -9.84 -20.81
C VAL A 387 -16.39 -10.47 -19.44
N LEU A 388 -17.36 -11.19 -18.87
CA LEU A 388 -17.20 -11.84 -17.56
C LEU A 388 -16.04 -12.82 -17.55
N HIS A 389 -15.87 -13.63 -18.59
CA HIS A 389 -14.77 -14.60 -18.70
C HIS A 389 -13.41 -13.97 -19.08
N ALA A 390 -13.41 -12.75 -19.64
CA ALA A 390 -12.18 -12.05 -19.92
C ALA A 390 -11.60 -11.36 -18.68
N LEU A 391 -12.44 -10.87 -17.76
CA LEU A 391 -12.00 -10.13 -16.57
C LEU A 391 -10.96 -10.89 -15.72
N PRO A 392 -11.16 -12.18 -15.36
CA PRO A 392 -10.17 -12.94 -14.58
C PRO A 392 -8.79 -13.06 -15.23
N LEU A 393 -8.68 -12.88 -16.55
CA LEU A 393 -7.38 -12.88 -17.25
C LEU A 393 -6.49 -11.67 -16.89
N LEU A 394 -7.03 -10.68 -16.20
CA LEU A 394 -6.27 -9.57 -15.65
C LEU A 394 -5.53 -9.96 -14.36
N SER A 395 -5.94 -11.04 -13.69
CA SER A 395 -5.29 -11.55 -12.47
C SER A 395 -3.91 -12.16 -12.78
N ARG A 396 -3.07 -12.19 -11.79
CA ARG A 396 -1.67 -12.63 -11.88
C ARG A 396 -1.31 -13.60 -10.78
N PRO A 397 -0.34 -14.50 -11.04
CA PRO A 397 0.22 -15.36 -10.01
C PRO A 397 1.10 -14.60 -9.05
#